data_31a95edaf9609fa30481150301370630
#
_entry.id   31a95edaf9609fa30481150301370630
#
_cell.length_a   1.000
_cell.length_b   1.000
_cell.length_c   1.000
_cell.angle_alpha   90.00
_cell.angle_beta   90.00
_cell.angle_gamma   90.00
#
_symmetry.space_group_name_H-M   'P 1'
#
loop_
_entity.id
_entity.type
_entity.pdbx_description
1 polymer ?
#
loop_
_entity_poly.entity_id
_entity_poly.type
_entity_poly.pdbx_seq_one_letter_code
_entity_poly.pdbx_strand_id
1 'polypeptide(L)'
;METNGDTRKTKCFACPVKCGANRSEKAGYCGVKEMRVAKYYLHPFEEPCISFSKGSGTVFFTGCNLKCVFCQNFELSRAQRGMSVSPARLADIFKELEDAGADNISLVTPSHIIAELEKTFKIYRPKIPVVYNSGGYDSVESLKRVDEYIDIYLPDLKFYSPFLSKRYTGREDYFSVSSAAVRFMARKPLRFEEPKSASAADIGAPNGRKIPSQIPSHNDAQTTPQNEAQSNAEKKKMLSGIIVRHLVMPLGVNDSFAILKWFKNELPQSACLSLMSQYTPFGEIAAFPELSRPVTAREYNAVVNRAFALDIKNLFVQKRSSAGEEYIPEWDY
;
A
#
# COMPACT_ATOMS: atom_id res chain seq x y z
N MET A 1 34.68 -30.07 -24.08
CA MET A 1 33.47 -30.32 -23.27
C MET A 1 32.94 -28.98 -22.83
N GLU A 2 32.01 -28.43 -23.60
CA GLU A 2 31.37 -27.17 -23.28
C GLU A 2 30.31 -27.43 -22.20
N THR A 3 30.52 -26.89 -21.01
CA THR A 3 29.54 -26.92 -19.95
C THR A 3 28.37 -26.02 -20.36
N ASN A 4 27.26 -26.60 -20.76
CA ASN A 4 25.97 -25.91 -20.89
C ASN A 4 25.57 -25.34 -19.53
N GLY A 5 26.10 -24.16 -19.19
CA GLY A 5 25.70 -23.40 -18.04
C GLY A 5 24.21 -23.11 -18.14
N ASP A 6 23.43 -23.56 -17.15
CA ASP A 6 21.98 -23.38 -17.09
C ASP A 6 21.63 -21.89 -17.22
N THR A 7 21.38 -21.46 -18.44
CA THR A 7 21.01 -20.05 -18.79
C THR A 7 19.73 -19.57 -18.11
N ARG A 8 18.95 -20.48 -17.47
CA ARG A 8 17.74 -20.13 -16.69
C ARG A 8 18.08 -19.45 -15.36
N LYS A 9 19.27 -19.71 -14.78
CA LYS A 9 19.71 -19.11 -13.50
C LYS A 9 20.01 -17.60 -13.61
N THR A 10 20.24 -17.08 -14.81
CA THR A 10 20.59 -15.67 -15.04
C THR A 10 19.40 -14.79 -15.42
N LYS A 11 18.25 -15.39 -15.81
CA LYS A 11 17.08 -14.65 -16.29
C LYS A 11 16.13 -14.25 -15.16
N CYS A 12 15.68 -12.99 -15.16
CA CYS A 12 14.77 -12.47 -14.16
C CYS A 12 13.30 -12.83 -14.48
N PHE A 13 12.65 -13.54 -13.55
CA PHE A 13 11.23 -13.86 -13.56
C PHE A 13 10.53 -13.49 -12.23
N ALA A 14 11.09 -12.51 -11.50
CA ALA A 14 10.63 -12.14 -10.16
C ALA A 14 9.21 -11.54 -10.10
N CYS A 15 8.71 -11.00 -11.20
CA CYS A 15 7.40 -10.35 -11.25
C CYS A 15 6.62 -10.80 -12.49
N PRO A 16 5.30 -10.48 -12.60
CA PRO A 16 4.45 -10.91 -13.71
C PRO A 16 4.93 -10.47 -15.09
N VAL A 17 5.75 -9.42 -15.18
CA VAL A 17 6.34 -8.98 -16.46
C VAL A 17 7.22 -10.06 -17.10
N LYS A 18 7.88 -10.91 -16.29
CA LYS A 18 8.73 -12.02 -16.77
C LYS A 18 9.71 -11.59 -17.86
N CYS A 19 10.35 -10.44 -17.67
CA CYS A 19 11.15 -9.76 -18.70
C CYS A 19 12.40 -10.56 -19.15
N GLY A 20 12.80 -11.61 -18.42
CA GLY A 20 13.94 -12.45 -18.77
C GLY A 20 15.30 -11.73 -18.79
N ALA A 21 15.39 -10.53 -18.22
CA ALA A 21 16.63 -9.78 -18.21
C ALA A 21 17.72 -10.51 -17.41
N ASN A 22 18.94 -10.58 -17.96
CA ASN A 22 20.11 -10.91 -17.18
C ASN A 22 20.54 -9.66 -16.39
N ARG A 23 20.16 -9.61 -15.10
CA ARG A 23 20.38 -8.43 -14.26
C ARG A 23 21.85 -8.13 -13.95
N SER A 24 22.75 -9.07 -14.17
CA SER A 24 24.19 -8.79 -14.09
C SER A 24 24.68 -7.92 -15.25
N GLU A 25 24.01 -7.99 -16.41
CA GLU A 25 24.39 -7.28 -17.62
C GLU A 25 23.56 -6.02 -17.85
N LYS A 26 22.24 -6.15 -17.77
CA LYS A 26 21.28 -5.06 -18.07
C LYS A 26 20.14 -4.96 -17.07
N ALA A 27 19.58 -3.76 -16.96
CA ALA A 27 18.38 -3.55 -16.16
C ALA A 27 17.18 -4.34 -16.70
N GLY A 28 16.32 -4.81 -15.79
CA GLY A 28 15.04 -5.40 -16.15
C GLY A 28 14.02 -4.34 -16.61
N TYR A 29 12.80 -4.78 -16.96
CA TYR A 29 11.69 -3.87 -17.25
C TYR A 29 11.42 -2.88 -16.11
N CYS A 30 11.69 -3.28 -14.86
CA CYS A 30 11.59 -2.44 -13.67
C CYS A 30 12.59 -1.27 -13.63
N GLY A 31 13.57 -1.22 -14.53
CA GLY A 31 14.56 -0.16 -14.61
C GLY A 31 15.81 -0.36 -13.76
N VAL A 32 15.91 -1.46 -12.98
CA VAL A 32 17.06 -1.70 -12.09
C VAL A 32 17.79 -3.01 -12.40
N LYS A 33 19.10 -3.06 -12.13
CA LYS A 33 19.92 -4.26 -12.18
C LYS A 33 19.92 -5.01 -10.85
N GLU A 34 19.90 -4.27 -9.76
CA GLU A 34 20.08 -4.75 -8.39
C GLU A 34 19.04 -4.12 -7.46
N MET A 35 18.96 -4.58 -6.22
CA MET A 35 18.14 -3.95 -5.20
C MET A 35 18.72 -2.58 -4.82
N ARG A 36 17.90 -1.54 -4.93
CA ARG A 36 18.25 -0.15 -4.57
C ARG A 36 17.20 0.43 -3.67
N VAL A 37 17.65 1.13 -2.63
CA VAL A 37 16.81 1.90 -1.71
C VAL A 37 17.02 3.39 -1.99
N ALA A 38 15.94 4.07 -2.33
CA ALA A 38 15.98 5.50 -2.57
C ALA A 38 15.98 6.29 -1.26
N LYS A 39 15.10 5.92 -0.33
CA LYS A 39 14.96 6.56 0.98
C LYS A 39 14.37 5.55 1.97
N TYR A 40 14.70 5.73 3.26
CA TYR A 40 14.00 5.05 4.36
C TYR A 40 13.91 6.02 5.55
N TYR A 41 12.74 6.05 6.18
CA TYR A 41 12.46 6.97 7.31
C TYR A 41 11.14 6.60 7.99
N LEU A 42 10.84 7.25 9.12
CA LEU A 42 9.56 7.12 9.81
C LEU A 42 8.50 7.97 9.08
N HIS A 43 7.63 7.33 8.31
CA HIS A 43 6.57 7.96 7.52
C HIS A 43 5.26 8.00 8.30
N PRO A 44 4.70 9.19 8.60
CA PRO A 44 3.52 9.30 9.46
C PRO A 44 2.17 9.11 8.73
N PHE A 45 2.17 9.03 7.38
CA PHE A 45 0.96 9.12 6.56
C PHE A 45 0.56 7.80 5.87
N GLU A 46 0.83 6.62 6.47
CA GLU A 46 0.23 5.38 6.00
C GLU A 46 -1.24 5.26 6.47
N GLU A 47 -1.89 4.14 6.17
CA GLU A 47 -3.28 3.91 6.62
C GLU A 47 -3.41 4.05 8.15
N PRO A 48 -4.49 4.67 8.67
CA PRO A 48 -4.60 5.00 10.10
C PRO A 48 -4.47 3.81 11.06
N CYS A 49 -4.85 2.61 10.64
CA CYS A 49 -4.71 1.39 11.44
C CYS A 49 -3.30 0.76 11.37
N ILE A 50 -2.37 1.33 10.62
CA ILE A 50 -0.99 0.86 10.46
C ILE A 50 0.00 1.82 11.10
N SER A 51 -0.18 3.14 10.92
CA SER A 51 0.68 4.20 11.47
C SER A 51 0.04 4.84 12.70
N PHE A 52 0.67 4.74 13.85
CA PHE A 52 0.12 5.24 15.11
C PHE A 52 0.98 6.30 15.76
N SER A 53 2.02 5.87 16.48
CA SER A 53 2.75 6.76 17.39
C SER A 53 3.87 7.51 16.70
N LYS A 54 4.76 6.79 16.03
CA LYS A 54 5.92 7.37 15.33
C LYS A 54 5.88 7.17 13.82
N GLY A 55 4.86 6.46 13.34
CA GLY A 55 4.69 6.18 11.93
C GLY A 55 5.34 4.88 11.48
N SER A 56 5.15 4.56 10.21
CA SER A 56 5.71 3.38 9.55
C SER A 56 7.19 3.58 9.23
N GLY A 57 8.03 2.61 9.58
CA GLY A 57 9.41 2.54 9.10
C GLY A 57 9.42 2.18 7.61
N THR A 58 9.29 3.19 6.75
CA THR A 58 9.05 3.00 5.33
C THR A 58 10.35 2.92 4.56
N VAL A 59 10.48 1.88 3.73
CA VAL A 59 11.61 1.66 2.81
C VAL A 59 11.12 1.79 1.38
N PHE A 60 11.56 2.82 0.68
CA PHE A 60 11.22 3.07 -0.73
C PHE A 60 12.24 2.43 -1.65
N PHE A 61 11.81 1.39 -2.38
CA PHE A 61 12.67 0.75 -3.38
C PHE A 61 12.60 1.48 -4.72
N THR A 62 13.76 1.53 -5.40
CA THR A 62 13.86 2.09 -6.73
C THR A 62 13.44 1.07 -7.79
N GLY A 63 12.78 1.56 -8.83
CA GLY A 63 12.25 0.76 -9.92
C GLY A 63 10.84 0.26 -9.64
N CYS A 64 10.11 -0.10 -10.71
CA CYS A 64 8.76 -0.61 -10.59
C CYS A 64 8.42 -1.52 -11.78
N ASN A 65 7.63 -2.56 -11.54
CA ASN A 65 7.12 -3.45 -12.58
C ASN A 65 5.88 -2.90 -13.31
N LEU A 66 5.38 -1.73 -12.92
CA LEU A 66 4.36 -0.95 -13.61
C LEU A 66 4.95 0.34 -14.20
N LYS A 67 4.22 0.93 -15.14
CA LYS A 67 4.58 2.20 -15.78
C LYS A 67 3.43 3.19 -15.69
N CYS A 68 2.89 3.37 -14.46
CA CYS A 68 1.76 4.26 -14.23
C CYS A 68 2.12 5.70 -14.62
N VAL A 69 1.33 6.32 -15.50
CA VAL A 69 1.57 7.69 -15.99
C VAL A 69 1.31 8.74 -14.91
N PHE A 70 0.52 8.38 -13.88
CA PHE A 70 0.15 9.23 -12.74
C PHE A 70 0.91 8.84 -11.45
N CYS A 71 2.09 8.24 -11.56
CA CYS A 71 2.81 7.75 -10.39
C CYS A 71 3.31 8.89 -9.52
N GLN A 72 2.90 8.96 -8.26
CA GLN A 72 3.41 9.95 -7.30
C GLN A 72 4.90 9.77 -7.02
N ASN A 73 5.38 8.51 -7.05
CA ASN A 73 6.80 8.16 -6.94
C ASN A 73 7.45 8.03 -8.33
N PHE A 74 7.11 8.92 -9.26
CA PHE A 74 7.52 8.84 -10.66
C PHE A 74 9.04 8.74 -10.81
N GLU A 75 9.78 9.61 -10.11
CA GLU A 75 11.25 9.63 -10.15
C GLU A 75 11.87 8.31 -9.72
N LEU A 76 11.34 7.68 -8.68
CA LEU A 76 11.82 6.39 -8.21
C LEU A 76 11.46 5.25 -9.16
N SER A 77 10.26 5.29 -9.70
CA SER A 77 9.75 4.21 -10.57
C SER A 77 10.43 4.18 -11.95
N ARG A 78 11.03 5.29 -12.40
CA ARG A 78 11.65 5.45 -13.73
C ARG A 78 13.17 5.50 -13.70
N ALA A 79 13.78 6.02 -12.65
CA ALA A 79 15.21 6.25 -12.55
C ALA A 79 15.93 5.19 -11.72
N GLN A 80 17.23 4.96 -12.01
CA GLN A 80 18.11 4.15 -11.17
C GLN A 80 18.73 4.99 -10.05
N ARG A 81 17.89 5.65 -9.25
CA ARG A 81 18.31 6.50 -8.14
C ARG A 81 18.46 5.70 -6.84
N GLY A 82 18.94 6.36 -5.79
CA GLY A 82 19.16 5.74 -4.47
C GLY A 82 20.42 4.89 -4.40
N MET A 83 20.68 4.33 -3.21
CA MET A 83 21.85 3.50 -2.96
C MET A 83 21.61 2.03 -3.33
N SER A 84 22.62 1.36 -3.86
CA SER A 84 22.65 -0.11 -3.97
C SER A 84 22.77 -0.71 -2.57
N VAL A 85 21.91 -1.66 -2.24
CA VAL A 85 21.93 -2.31 -0.92
C VAL A 85 21.97 -3.82 -1.07
N SER A 86 22.82 -4.45 -0.26
CA SER A 86 22.84 -5.91 -0.12
C SER A 86 21.70 -6.37 0.80
N PRO A 87 21.34 -7.67 0.78
CA PRO A 87 20.39 -8.22 1.77
C PRO A 87 20.80 -7.97 3.22
N ALA A 88 22.11 -8.01 3.54
CA ALA A 88 22.62 -7.71 4.88
C ALA A 88 22.39 -6.24 5.24
N ARG A 89 22.68 -5.29 4.32
CA ARG A 89 22.43 -3.85 4.58
C ARG A 89 20.94 -3.55 4.75
N LEU A 90 20.05 -4.21 3.98
CA LEU A 90 18.62 -4.05 4.16
C LEU A 90 18.15 -4.60 5.53
N ALA A 91 18.74 -5.69 6.01
CA ALA A 91 18.48 -6.20 7.36
C ALA A 91 18.91 -5.19 8.45
N ASP A 92 20.02 -4.48 8.26
CA ASP A 92 20.45 -3.42 9.17
C ASP A 92 19.50 -2.21 9.11
N ILE A 93 19.02 -1.82 7.93
CA ILE A 93 17.99 -0.77 7.79
C ILE A 93 16.72 -1.13 8.58
N PHE A 94 16.29 -2.40 8.58
CA PHE A 94 15.14 -2.83 9.37
C PHE A 94 15.38 -2.64 10.87
N LYS A 95 16.56 -2.98 11.38
CA LYS A 95 16.94 -2.75 12.79
C LYS A 95 16.97 -1.26 13.13
N GLU A 96 17.59 -0.43 12.27
CA GLU A 96 17.65 1.01 12.45
C GLU A 96 16.24 1.64 12.60
N LEU A 97 15.28 1.18 11.77
CA LEU A 97 13.90 1.65 11.83
C LEU A 97 13.17 1.14 13.10
N GLU A 98 13.39 -0.11 13.51
CA GLU A 98 12.86 -0.63 14.77
C GLU A 98 13.40 0.13 15.97
N ASP A 99 14.71 0.38 16.02
CA ASP A 99 15.38 1.12 17.10
C ASP A 99 14.89 2.59 17.15
N ALA A 100 14.54 3.18 15.99
CA ALA A 100 13.89 4.48 15.91
C ALA A 100 12.43 4.47 16.42
N GLY A 101 11.87 3.31 16.71
CA GLY A 101 10.52 3.11 17.24
C GLY A 101 9.42 3.07 16.20
N ALA A 102 9.71 2.61 14.98
CA ALA A 102 8.70 2.41 13.95
C ALA A 102 7.53 1.52 14.41
N ASP A 103 6.32 1.84 13.99
CA ASP A 103 5.12 1.02 14.27
C ASP A 103 5.11 -0.29 13.48
N ASN A 104 5.75 -0.31 12.31
CA ASN A 104 5.91 -1.44 11.40
C ASN A 104 7.07 -1.17 10.43
N ILE A 105 7.45 -2.16 9.61
CA ILE A 105 8.33 -1.97 8.45
C ILE A 105 7.49 -2.01 7.18
N SER A 106 7.35 -0.88 6.48
CA SER A 106 6.58 -0.76 5.24
C SER A 106 7.51 -0.81 4.02
N LEU A 107 7.35 -1.87 3.20
CA LEU A 107 8.15 -2.12 2.00
C LEU A 107 7.42 -1.57 0.78
N VAL A 108 7.84 -0.42 0.24
CA VAL A 108 7.16 0.23 -0.89
C VAL A 108 7.74 -0.23 -2.22
N THR A 109 6.87 -0.82 -3.06
CA THR A 109 7.19 -1.34 -4.40
C THR A 109 8.18 -2.52 -4.38
N PRO A 110 7.97 -3.57 -3.57
CA PRO A 110 8.92 -4.66 -3.40
C PRO A 110 8.82 -5.75 -4.49
N SER A 111 7.84 -5.72 -5.37
CA SER A 111 7.45 -6.80 -6.31
C SER A 111 8.58 -7.31 -7.21
N HIS A 112 9.57 -6.47 -7.49
CA HIS A 112 10.66 -6.80 -8.43
C HIS A 112 11.96 -7.26 -7.76
N ILE A 113 11.97 -7.33 -6.42
CA ILE A 113 13.16 -7.67 -5.62
C ILE A 113 12.88 -8.80 -4.60
N ILE A 114 11.90 -9.65 -4.88
CA ILE A 114 11.46 -10.73 -3.97
C ILE A 114 12.61 -11.67 -3.56
N ALA A 115 13.53 -11.97 -4.49
CA ALA A 115 14.65 -12.86 -4.19
C ALA A 115 15.63 -12.25 -3.16
N GLU A 116 15.84 -10.94 -3.25
CA GLU A 116 16.67 -10.19 -2.32
C GLU A 116 15.97 -10.04 -0.96
N LEU A 117 14.65 -9.80 -0.95
CA LEU A 117 13.85 -9.77 0.27
C LEU A 117 13.87 -11.11 1.02
N GLU A 118 13.67 -12.23 0.32
CA GLU A 118 13.75 -13.56 0.94
C GLU A 118 15.10 -13.78 1.62
N LYS A 119 16.20 -13.37 0.98
CA LYS A 119 17.55 -13.44 1.59
C LYS A 119 17.67 -12.53 2.80
N THR A 120 17.10 -11.31 2.73
CA THR A 120 17.11 -10.35 3.84
C THR A 120 16.40 -10.91 5.06
N PHE A 121 15.20 -11.45 4.89
CA PHE A 121 14.42 -12.03 6.00
C PHE A 121 15.07 -13.27 6.62
N LYS A 122 15.84 -14.04 5.86
CA LYS A 122 16.67 -15.13 6.41
C LYS A 122 17.82 -14.63 7.29
N ILE A 123 18.28 -13.38 7.09
CA ILE A 123 19.31 -12.73 7.92
C ILE A 123 18.64 -12.11 9.17
N TYR A 124 17.55 -11.39 8.96
CA TYR A 124 16.83 -10.70 10.03
C TYR A 124 15.33 -10.58 9.74
N ARG A 125 14.50 -11.06 10.66
CA ARG A 125 13.07 -10.83 10.68
C ARG A 125 12.75 -9.72 11.69
N PRO A 126 12.09 -8.62 11.28
CA PRO A 126 11.61 -7.59 12.20
C PRO A 126 10.70 -8.16 13.28
N LYS A 127 10.76 -7.59 14.48
CA LYS A 127 9.89 -7.94 15.63
C LYS A 127 8.55 -7.22 15.58
N ILE A 128 8.47 -6.17 14.77
CA ILE A 128 7.26 -5.39 14.47
C ILE A 128 6.65 -5.88 13.15
N PRO A 129 5.35 -5.61 12.88
CA PRO A 129 4.70 -6.07 11.66
C PRO A 129 5.42 -5.63 10.40
N VAL A 130 5.50 -6.50 9.40
CA VAL A 130 6.03 -6.19 8.07
C VAL A 130 4.88 -5.98 7.10
N VAL A 131 4.86 -4.80 6.46
CA VAL A 131 3.85 -4.38 5.48
C VAL A 131 4.42 -4.50 4.08
N TYR A 132 3.74 -5.26 3.21
CA TYR A 132 4.06 -5.38 1.80
C TYR A 132 3.18 -4.42 0.99
N ASN A 133 3.72 -3.23 0.67
CA ASN A 133 3.03 -2.14 -0.01
C ASN A 133 3.35 -2.16 -1.51
N SER A 134 2.40 -2.58 -2.35
CA SER A 134 2.64 -2.79 -3.77
C SER A 134 1.56 -2.18 -4.67
N GLY A 135 1.90 -2.02 -5.96
CA GLY A 135 0.95 -1.64 -6.99
C GLY A 135 -0.07 -2.73 -7.34
N GLY A 136 -0.10 -3.85 -6.62
CA GLY A 136 -1.00 -4.98 -6.82
C GLY A 136 -0.63 -5.91 -7.98
N TYR A 137 0.25 -5.51 -8.88
CA TYR A 137 0.69 -6.33 -10.02
C TYR A 137 1.81 -7.29 -9.58
N ASP A 138 1.43 -8.32 -8.81
CA ASP A 138 2.33 -9.24 -8.17
C ASP A 138 2.16 -10.68 -8.67
N SER A 139 3.26 -11.44 -8.69
CA SER A 139 3.26 -12.87 -8.99
C SER A 139 2.89 -13.66 -7.73
N VAL A 140 1.82 -14.45 -7.77
CA VAL A 140 1.44 -15.35 -6.66
C VAL A 140 2.58 -16.30 -6.30
N GLU A 141 3.31 -16.80 -7.30
CA GLU A 141 4.46 -17.68 -7.07
C GLU A 141 5.58 -16.96 -6.29
N SER A 142 5.85 -15.71 -6.65
CA SER A 142 6.84 -14.90 -5.95
C SER A 142 6.39 -14.50 -4.55
N LEU A 143 5.11 -14.17 -4.37
CA LEU A 143 4.55 -13.86 -3.05
C LEU A 143 4.68 -15.03 -2.06
N LYS A 144 4.45 -16.27 -2.51
CA LYS A 144 4.60 -17.47 -1.66
C LYS A 144 5.99 -17.59 -1.03
N ARG A 145 7.03 -17.04 -1.65
CA ARG A 145 8.41 -17.11 -1.15
C ARG A 145 8.66 -16.22 0.07
N VAL A 146 7.83 -15.18 0.24
CA VAL A 146 7.99 -14.20 1.32
C VAL A 146 6.77 -14.14 2.25
N ASP A 147 5.69 -14.87 1.96
CA ASP A 147 4.41 -14.82 2.67
C ASP A 147 4.54 -15.03 4.18
N GLU A 148 5.43 -15.93 4.61
CA GLU A 148 5.69 -16.20 6.04
C GLU A 148 6.26 -14.99 6.79
N TYR A 149 6.92 -14.06 6.09
CA TYR A 149 7.56 -12.87 6.65
C TYR A 149 6.66 -11.64 6.61
N ILE A 150 5.58 -11.67 5.82
CA ILE A 150 4.67 -10.55 5.64
C ILE A 150 3.49 -10.69 6.58
N ASP A 151 3.24 -9.68 7.38
CA ASP A 151 2.11 -9.64 8.32
C ASP A 151 0.91 -8.92 7.70
N ILE A 152 1.13 -7.81 7.00
CA ILE A 152 0.09 -6.98 6.39
C ILE A 152 0.37 -6.82 4.90
N TYR A 153 -0.62 -7.13 4.08
CA TYR A 153 -0.61 -6.80 2.67
C TYR A 153 -1.35 -5.49 2.40
N LEU A 154 -0.70 -4.61 1.63
CA LEU A 154 -1.24 -3.29 1.26
C LEU A 154 -1.16 -3.09 -0.26
N PRO A 155 -1.88 -3.92 -1.05
CA PRO A 155 -1.89 -3.81 -2.50
C PRO A 155 -2.83 -2.71 -2.99
N ASP A 156 -2.44 -2.02 -4.07
CA ASP A 156 -3.38 -1.22 -4.83
C ASP A 156 -4.16 -2.12 -5.81
N LEU A 157 -5.46 -1.86 -5.97
CA LEU A 157 -6.28 -2.38 -7.06
C LEU A 157 -6.77 -1.19 -7.90
N LYS A 158 -5.98 -0.87 -8.95
CA LYS A 158 -6.07 0.42 -9.65
C LYS A 158 -7.18 0.46 -10.69
N PHE A 159 -7.29 -0.56 -11.54
CA PHE A 159 -8.22 -0.61 -12.66
C PHE A 159 -8.81 -2.00 -12.83
N TYR A 160 -10.11 -2.04 -13.20
CA TYR A 160 -10.81 -3.24 -13.62
C TYR A 160 -10.73 -3.42 -15.15
N SER A 161 -10.88 -2.32 -15.89
CA SER A 161 -10.89 -2.31 -17.36
C SER A 161 -9.50 -2.58 -17.92
N PRO A 162 -9.33 -3.58 -18.82
CA PRO A 162 -8.09 -3.80 -19.55
C PRO A 162 -7.66 -2.59 -20.37
N PHE A 163 -8.62 -1.84 -20.93
CA PHE A 163 -8.34 -0.62 -21.69
C PHE A 163 -7.74 0.48 -20.82
N LEU A 164 -8.34 0.77 -19.65
CA LEU A 164 -7.83 1.80 -18.73
C LEU A 164 -6.50 1.37 -18.12
N SER A 165 -6.37 0.12 -17.74
CA SER A 165 -5.12 -0.40 -17.18
C SER A 165 -3.97 -0.36 -18.18
N LYS A 166 -4.18 -0.74 -19.44
CA LYS A 166 -3.18 -0.59 -20.50
C LYS A 166 -2.80 0.86 -20.72
N ARG A 167 -3.83 1.74 -20.82
CA ARG A 167 -3.65 3.17 -21.06
C ARG A 167 -2.83 3.86 -19.98
N TYR A 168 -3.09 3.55 -18.70
CA TYR A 168 -2.51 4.30 -17.58
C TYR A 168 -1.38 3.57 -16.85
N THR A 169 -1.24 2.25 -16.98
CA THR A 169 -0.18 1.48 -16.32
C THR A 169 0.76 0.77 -17.29
N GLY A 170 0.43 0.78 -18.57
CA GLY A 170 1.14 0.02 -19.61
C GLY A 170 0.82 -1.48 -19.62
N ARG A 171 -0.13 -1.96 -18.80
CA ARG A 171 -0.44 -3.39 -18.64
C ARG A 171 -1.93 -3.67 -18.88
N GLU A 172 -2.25 -4.34 -19.98
CA GLU A 172 -3.62 -4.75 -20.31
C GLU A 172 -4.11 -5.87 -19.37
N ASP A 173 -3.21 -6.75 -18.96
CA ASP A 173 -3.45 -7.88 -18.06
C ASP A 173 -3.45 -7.48 -16.55
N TYR A 174 -3.41 -6.18 -16.23
CA TYR A 174 -3.29 -5.69 -14.86
C TYR A 174 -4.34 -6.31 -13.93
N PHE A 175 -5.63 -6.23 -14.28
CA PHE A 175 -6.69 -6.72 -13.41
C PHE A 175 -6.63 -8.24 -13.19
N SER A 176 -6.43 -9.02 -14.24
CA SER A 176 -6.36 -10.48 -14.12
C SER A 176 -5.22 -10.93 -13.22
N VAL A 177 -4.06 -10.29 -13.31
CA VAL A 177 -2.88 -10.56 -12.48
C VAL A 177 -3.10 -10.06 -11.05
N SER A 178 -3.51 -8.79 -10.91
CA SER A 178 -3.68 -8.17 -9.58
C SER A 178 -4.79 -8.83 -8.78
N SER A 179 -5.91 -9.18 -9.40
CA SER A 179 -7.01 -9.89 -8.72
C SER A 179 -6.59 -11.26 -8.19
N ALA A 180 -5.76 -12.00 -8.93
CA ALA A 180 -5.20 -13.27 -8.45
C ALA A 180 -4.23 -13.06 -7.26
N ALA A 181 -3.38 -12.04 -7.33
CA ALA A 181 -2.47 -11.68 -6.24
C ALA A 181 -3.24 -11.24 -4.98
N VAL A 182 -4.25 -10.37 -5.13
CA VAL A 182 -5.08 -9.89 -4.02
C VAL A 182 -5.88 -11.03 -3.37
N ARG A 183 -6.43 -11.97 -4.14
CA ARG A 183 -7.07 -13.18 -3.56
C ARG A 183 -6.08 -14.00 -2.75
N PHE A 184 -4.83 -14.12 -3.20
CA PHE A 184 -3.79 -14.81 -2.43
C PHE A 184 -3.49 -14.07 -1.13
N MET A 185 -3.26 -12.77 -1.18
CA MET A 185 -2.97 -11.89 -0.04
C MET A 185 -4.13 -11.87 0.98
N ALA A 186 -5.39 -11.93 0.49
CA ALA A 186 -6.61 -11.90 1.32
C ALA A 186 -6.80 -13.16 2.19
N ARG A 187 -5.95 -14.18 2.04
CA ARG A 187 -5.92 -15.36 2.94
C ARG A 187 -5.24 -15.05 4.28
N LYS A 188 -4.50 -13.93 4.36
CA LYS A 188 -3.87 -13.49 5.60
C LYS A 188 -4.96 -13.12 6.62
N PRO A 189 -4.97 -13.75 7.82
CA PRO A 189 -6.02 -13.50 8.81
C PRO A 189 -5.95 -12.07 9.35
N LEU A 190 -7.11 -11.42 9.45
CA LEU A 190 -7.22 -10.09 10.04
C LEU A 190 -7.04 -10.18 11.56
N ARG A 191 -6.09 -9.44 12.10
CA ARG A 191 -5.85 -9.31 13.54
C ARG A 191 -5.52 -7.86 13.90
N PHE A 192 -6.09 -7.42 15.00
CA PHE A 192 -5.79 -6.12 15.62
C PHE A 192 -5.16 -6.34 16.99
N GLU A 193 -4.42 -5.35 17.47
CA GLU A 193 -3.92 -5.32 18.85
C GLU A 193 -5.11 -5.29 19.82
N GLU A 194 -5.10 -6.21 20.79
CA GLU A 194 -6.11 -6.20 21.87
C GLU A 194 -5.88 -4.92 22.73
N PRO A 195 -6.95 -4.21 23.11
CA PRO A 195 -6.81 -3.11 24.04
C PRO A 195 -6.17 -3.64 25.32
N LYS A 196 -5.04 -3.05 25.74
CA LYS A 196 -4.45 -3.37 27.05
C LYS A 196 -5.55 -3.18 28.07
N SER A 197 -5.94 -4.27 28.77
CA SER A 197 -6.84 -4.18 29.91
C SER A 197 -6.22 -3.19 30.89
N ALA A 198 -6.92 -2.09 31.17
CA ALA A 198 -6.49 -1.16 32.21
C ALA A 198 -6.30 -1.98 33.48
N SER A 199 -5.08 -2.07 33.97
CA SER A 199 -4.82 -2.71 35.26
C SER A 199 -5.55 -1.89 36.32
N ALA A 200 -6.22 -2.58 37.26
CA ALA A 200 -7.00 -1.93 38.34
C ALA A 200 -6.18 -0.95 39.23
N ALA A 201 -4.90 -0.73 38.90
CA ALA A 201 -3.99 0.18 39.59
C ALA A 201 -4.06 1.65 39.13
N ASP A 202 -4.72 1.95 37.98
CA ASP A 202 -4.81 3.32 37.44
C ASP A 202 -6.11 4.06 37.79
N ILE A 203 -6.92 3.54 38.69
CA ILE A 203 -8.11 4.24 39.21
C ILE A 203 -7.68 5.10 40.41
N GLY A 204 -6.87 6.13 40.13
CA GLY A 204 -6.63 7.23 41.04
C GLY A 204 -7.90 8.06 41.21
N ALA A 205 -8.29 8.33 42.47
CA ALA A 205 -9.49 9.07 42.86
C ALA A 205 -9.65 10.42 42.12
N PRO A 206 -10.87 10.86 41.83
CA PRO A 206 -11.13 12.08 41.08
C PRO A 206 -10.90 13.32 41.96
N ASN A 207 -9.85 14.07 41.67
CA ASN A 207 -9.69 15.44 42.17
C ASN A 207 -10.65 16.35 41.36
N GLY A 208 -11.63 16.90 42.07
CA GLY A 208 -12.66 17.81 41.54
C GLY A 208 -12.05 19.03 40.83
N ARG A 209 -12.31 19.18 39.54
CA ARG A 209 -12.26 20.48 38.85
C ARG A 209 -13.58 20.74 38.18
N LYS A 210 -14.18 21.90 38.56
CA LYS A 210 -15.42 22.44 38.05
C LYS A 210 -15.37 22.63 36.54
N ILE A 211 -16.40 22.12 35.87
CA ILE A 211 -16.66 22.32 34.43
C ILE A 211 -17.27 23.74 34.25
N PRO A 212 -16.75 24.60 33.35
CA PRO A 212 -17.44 25.78 32.90
C PRO A 212 -18.53 25.39 31.92
N SER A 213 -19.75 25.79 32.25
CA SER A 213 -20.91 25.71 31.38
C SER A 213 -20.81 26.77 30.26
N GLN A 214 -20.54 26.39 29.03
CA GLN A 214 -20.98 27.08 27.82
C GLN A 214 -21.03 26.11 26.65
N ILE A 215 -22.25 25.81 26.22
CA ILE A 215 -22.59 25.08 24.99
C ILE A 215 -22.64 26.10 23.85
N PRO A 216 -21.95 25.93 22.75
CA PRO A 216 -22.35 26.48 21.45
C PRO A 216 -23.17 25.43 20.70
N SER A 217 -24.43 25.73 20.46
CA SER A 217 -25.30 25.05 19.52
C SER A 217 -24.79 25.26 18.08
N HIS A 218 -24.70 24.23 17.30
CA HIS A 218 -25.19 23.99 15.94
C HIS A 218 -24.36 22.99 15.15
N ASN A 219 -25.10 22.07 14.65
CA ASN A 219 -25.01 21.14 13.52
C ASN A 219 -24.78 19.67 13.89
N ASP A 220 -25.95 19.04 14.11
CA ASP A 220 -26.11 17.58 14.13
C ASP A 220 -25.73 16.97 12.76
N ALA A 221 -24.49 16.61 12.59
CA ALA A 221 -24.16 15.56 11.66
C ALA A 221 -24.56 14.24 12.34
N GLN A 222 -25.70 13.67 11.93
CA GLN A 222 -26.16 12.37 12.37
C GLN A 222 -25.06 11.35 12.18
N THR A 223 -24.42 10.92 13.27
CA THR A 223 -23.48 9.80 13.31
C THR A 223 -24.30 8.53 13.06
N THR A 224 -24.20 7.99 11.85
CA THR A 224 -24.77 6.68 11.56
C THR A 224 -23.92 5.60 12.26
N PRO A 225 -24.50 4.44 12.63
CA PRO A 225 -23.73 3.31 13.22
C PRO A 225 -22.53 2.87 12.39
N GLN A 226 -22.53 3.14 11.10
CA GLN A 226 -21.43 2.89 10.16
C GLN A 226 -20.23 3.83 10.39
N ASN A 227 -20.46 5.09 10.77
CA ASN A 227 -19.41 6.05 11.12
C ASN A 227 -18.70 5.68 12.42
N GLU A 228 -19.41 5.08 13.38
CA GLU A 228 -18.83 4.61 14.64
C GLU A 228 -17.96 3.35 14.44
N ALA A 229 -18.39 2.40 13.60
CA ALA A 229 -17.61 1.22 13.28
C ALA A 229 -16.31 1.58 12.54
N GLN A 230 -16.36 2.55 11.62
CA GLN A 230 -15.20 3.09 10.90
C GLN A 230 -14.24 3.79 11.86
N SER A 231 -14.72 4.66 12.77
CA SER A 231 -13.90 5.36 13.77
C SER A 231 -13.23 4.40 14.77
N ASN A 232 -13.85 3.27 15.05
CA ASN A 232 -13.30 2.25 15.96
C ASN A 232 -12.23 1.37 15.31
N ALA A 233 -12.35 1.06 14.01
CA ALA A 233 -11.33 0.32 13.28
C ALA A 233 -10.07 1.17 13.05
N GLU A 234 -10.22 2.48 12.82
CA GLU A 234 -9.12 3.44 12.69
C GLU A 234 -8.30 3.62 13.98
N LYS A 235 -8.87 3.29 15.14
CA LYS A 235 -8.22 3.42 16.45
C LYS A 235 -7.48 2.18 16.92
N LYS A 236 -7.57 1.06 16.20
CA LYS A 236 -6.92 -0.19 16.58
C LYS A 236 -5.74 -0.47 15.66
N LYS A 237 -4.59 -0.78 16.25
CA LYS A 237 -3.39 -1.15 15.49
C LYS A 237 -3.60 -2.51 14.82
N MET A 238 -3.45 -2.55 13.51
CA MET A 238 -3.50 -3.77 12.72
C MET A 238 -2.18 -4.53 12.86
N LEU A 239 -2.27 -5.80 13.20
CA LEU A 239 -1.12 -6.69 13.33
C LEU A 239 -0.98 -7.65 12.15
N SER A 240 -2.07 -7.97 11.48
CA SER A 240 -2.08 -8.90 10.34
C SER A 240 -3.32 -8.71 9.48
N GLY A 241 -3.22 -8.97 8.18
CA GLY A 241 -4.35 -8.95 7.26
C GLY A 241 -4.05 -8.32 5.90
N ILE A 242 -5.11 -7.85 5.24
CA ILE A 242 -5.01 -7.13 3.96
C ILE A 242 -5.83 -5.85 3.99
N ILE A 243 -5.25 -4.78 3.43
CA ILE A 243 -5.97 -3.55 3.08
C ILE A 243 -5.79 -3.33 1.58
N VAL A 244 -6.84 -3.56 0.82
CA VAL A 244 -6.84 -3.25 -0.62
C VAL A 244 -7.08 -1.76 -0.79
N ARG A 245 -6.15 -1.05 -1.41
CA ARG A 245 -6.30 0.38 -1.70
C ARG A 245 -6.86 0.58 -3.11
N HIS A 246 -7.84 1.45 -3.22
CA HIS A 246 -8.38 1.87 -4.50
C HIS A 246 -8.38 3.40 -4.61
N LEU A 247 -7.52 3.92 -5.49
CA LEU A 247 -7.48 5.34 -5.83
C LEU A 247 -8.57 5.64 -6.85
N VAL A 248 -9.55 6.45 -6.44
CA VAL A 248 -10.60 6.91 -7.36
C VAL A 248 -10.00 7.91 -8.35
N MET A 249 -10.14 7.62 -9.63
CA MET A 249 -9.59 8.42 -10.71
C MET A 249 -10.65 9.33 -11.35
N PRO A 250 -10.26 10.50 -11.91
CA PRO A 250 -11.15 11.29 -12.72
C PRO A 250 -11.78 10.45 -13.86
N LEU A 251 -13.07 10.59 -14.08
CA LEU A 251 -13.88 9.83 -15.06
C LEU A 251 -13.88 8.29 -14.87
N GLY A 252 -13.29 7.80 -13.75
CA GLY A 252 -13.13 6.36 -13.46
C GLY A 252 -14.26 5.74 -12.64
N VAL A 253 -15.40 6.41 -12.43
CA VAL A 253 -16.47 5.96 -11.51
C VAL A 253 -17.01 4.56 -11.86
N ASN A 254 -17.27 4.29 -13.13
CA ASN A 254 -17.79 2.98 -13.57
C ASN A 254 -16.76 1.85 -13.38
N ASP A 255 -15.49 2.15 -13.58
CA ASP A 255 -14.40 1.19 -13.35
C ASP A 255 -14.27 0.89 -11.85
N SER A 256 -14.37 1.94 -11.01
CA SER A 256 -14.42 1.81 -9.54
C SER A 256 -15.60 0.95 -9.08
N PHE A 257 -16.80 1.11 -9.69
CA PHE A 257 -17.96 0.27 -9.38
C PHE A 257 -17.72 -1.21 -9.69
N ALA A 258 -17.02 -1.50 -10.78
CA ALA A 258 -16.67 -2.87 -11.14
C ALA A 258 -15.67 -3.47 -10.11
N ILE A 259 -14.67 -2.69 -9.67
CA ILE A 259 -13.74 -3.07 -8.60
C ILE A 259 -14.48 -3.35 -7.30
N LEU A 260 -15.39 -2.46 -6.87
CA LEU A 260 -16.15 -2.64 -5.64
C LEU A 260 -17.03 -3.90 -5.67
N LYS A 261 -17.68 -4.16 -6.81
CA LYS A 261 -18.48 -5.37 -7.02
C LYS A 261 -17.60 -6.62 -6.94
N TRP A 262 -16.44 -6.60 -7.59
CA TRP A 262 -15.48 -7.70 -7.52
C TRP A 262 -14.97 -7.91 -6.09
N PHE A 263 -14.57 -6.83 -5.40
CA PHE A 263 -14.11 -6.89 -4.01
C PHE A 263 -15.14 -7.56 -3.09
N LYS A 264 -16.41 -7.13 -3.17
CA LYS A 264 -17.51 -7.68 -2.35
C LYS A 264 -17.76 -9.17 -2.62
N ASN A 265 -17.67 -9.59 -3.87
CA ASN A 265 -18.04 -10.95 -4.28
C ASN A 265 -16.90 -11.95 -4.10
N GLU A 266 -15.65 -11.51 -4.22
CA GLU A 266 -14.50 -12.40 -4.40
C GLU A 266 -13.57 -12.45 -3.18
N LEU A 267 -13.66 -11.46 -2.28
CA LEU A 267 -12.80 -11.42 -1.10
C LEU A 267 -13.56 -11.77 0.18
N PRO A 268 -12.86 -12.31 1.20
CA PRO A 268 -13.47 -12.58 2.48
C PRO A 268 -13.92 -11.28 3.17
N GLN A 269 -14.95 -11.33 4.00
CA GLN A 269 -15.46 -10.17 4.74
C GLN A 269 -14.42 -9.54 5.68
N SER A 270 -13.38 -10.28 6.04
CA SER A 270 -12.25 -9.78 6.82
C SER A 270 -11.30 -8.87 6.03
N ALA A 271 -11.36 -8.88 4.68
CA ALA A 271 -10.55 -7.97 3.89
C ALA A 271 -10.99 -6.51 4.10
N CYS A 272 -10.02 -5.62 4.27
CA CYS A 272 -10.26 -4.18 4.36
C CYS A 272 -10.14 -3.53 2.98
N LEU A 273 -10.96 -2.52 2.74
CA LEU A 273 -10.91 -1.67 1.54
C LEU A 273 -10.63 -0.23 1.95
N SER A 274 -9.61 0.39 1.38
CA SER A 274 -9.34 1.82 1.52
C SER A 274 -9.67 2.55 0.21
N LEU A 275 -10.65 3.46 0.26
CA LEU A 275 -11.00 4.34 -0.85
C LEU A 275 -10.24 5.66 -0.71
N MET A 276 -9.36 5.91 -1.68
CA MET A 276 -8.48 7.08 -1.67
C MET A 276 -9.00 8.16 -2.61
N SER A 277 -9.03 9.41 -2.13
CA SER A 277 -9.42 10.62 -2.89
C SER A 277 -8.22 11.46 -3.34
N GLN A 278 -7.02 11.04 -3.00
CA GLN A 278 -5.79 11.84 -3.09
C GLN A 278 -5.15 11.89 -4.49
N TYR A 279 -5.93 11.61 -5.55
CA TYR A 279 -5.41 11.78 -6.88
C TYR A 279 -5.05 13.25 -7.13
N THR A 280 -3.77 13.49 -7.41
CA THR A 280 -3.22 14.78 -7.82
C THR A 280 -2.61 14.60 -9.21
N PRO A 281 -2.85 15.52 -10.16
CA PRO A 281 -2.20 15.52 -11.47
C PRO A 281 -0.69 15.58 -11.33
N PHE A 282 -0.01 14.47 -11.58
CA PHE A 282 1.44 14.34 -11.45
C PHE A 282 1.99 13.27 -12.40
N GLY A 283 3.25 13.37 -12.78
CA GLY A 283 3.93 12.40 -13.64
C GLY A 283 3.76 12.71 -15.15
N GLU A 284 3.70 11.65 -15.98
CA GLU A 284 3.63 11.76 -17.46
C GLU A 284 2.20 11.95 -17.96
N ILE A 285 1.44 12.88 -17.38
CA ILE A 285 0.02 13.05 -17.69
C ILE A 285 -0.28 13.98 -18.87
N ALA A 286 0.72 14.65 -19.45
CA ALA A 286 0.53 15.63 -20.54
C ALA A 286 -0.23 15.05 -21.76
N ALA A 287 -0.06 13.74 -22.04
CA ALA A 287 -0.79 13.05 -23.10
C ALA A 287 -2.20 12.55 -22.69
N PHE A 288 -2.65 12.86 -21.47
CA PHE A 288 -3.88 12.37 -20.84
C PHE A 288 -4.70 13.55 -20.27
N PRO A 289 -5.36 14.38 -21.12
CA PRO A 289 -6.09 15.57 -20.66
C PRO A 289 -7.13 15.25 -19.58
N GLU A 290 -7.73 14.07 -19.62
CA GLU A 290 -8.70 13.58 -18.61
C GLU A 290 -8.10 13.44 -17.21
N LEU A 291 -6.78 13.33 -17.10
CA LEU A 291 -6.03 13.24 -15.84
C LEU A 291 -5.49 14.60 -15.37
N SER A 292 -5.77 15.69 -16.07
CA SER A 292 -5.24 17.04 -15.74
C SER A 292 -5.93 17.71 -14.54
N ARG A 293 -6.92 17.07 -13.92
CA ARG A 293 -7.66 17.58 -12.78
C ARG A 293 -7.75 16.55 -11.65
N PRO A 294 -7.92 16.95 -10.40
CA PRO A 294 -8.24 16.02 -9.32
C PRO A 294 -9.65 15.41 -9.50
N VAL A 295 -9.94 14.35 -8.75
CA VAL A 295 -11.27 13.76 -8.68
C VAL A 295 -12.27 14.76 -8.07
N THR A 296 -13.46 14.89 -8.64
CA THR A 296 -14.50 15.76 -8.10
C THR A 296 -15.20 15.13 -6.90
N ALA A 297 -15.84 15.95 -6.06
CA ALA A 297 -16.68 15.48 -4.96
C ALA A 297 -17.76 14.51 -5.43
N ARG A 298 -18.40 14.82 -6.56
CA ARG A 298 -19.47 13.99 -7.13
C ARG A 298 -18.96 12.61 -7.52
N GLU A 299 -17.80 12.55 -8.17
CA GLU A 299 -17.17 11.27 -8.57
C GLU A 299 -16.80 10.44 -7.35
N TYR A 300 -16.10 11.04 -6.39
CA TYR A 300 -15.67 10.33 -5.18
C TYR A 300 -16.86 9.84 -4.34
N ASN A 301 -17.81 10.73 -4.05
CA ASN A 301 -19.00 10.38 -3.25
C ASN A 301 -19.85 9.30 -3.93
N ALA A 302 -19.93 9.27 -5.26
CA ALA A 302 -20.62 8.20 -5.98
C ALA A 302 -19.98 6.83 -5.69
N VAL A 303 -18.63 6.76 -5.67
CA VAL A 303 -17.89 5.52 -5.36
C VAL A 303 -18.08 5.12 -3.89
N VAL A 304 -17.98 6.09 -2.95
CA VAL A 304 -18.20 5.85 -1.52
C VAL A 304 -19.61 5.34 -1.26
N ASN A 305 -20.64 6.00 -1.82
CA ASN A 305 -22.04 5.59 -1.67
C ASN A 305 -22.27 4.17 -2.24
N ARG A 306 -21.60 3.84 -3.36
CA ARG A 306 -21.66 2.49 -3.93
C ARG A 306 -21.04 1.45 -3.00
N ALA A 307 -19.93 1.76 -2.34
CA ALA A 307 -19.29 0.86 -1.38
C ALA A 307 -20.21 0.60 -0.17
N PHE A 308 -20.88 1.64 0.36
CA PHE A 308 -21.89 1.46 1.41
C PHE A 308 -23.10 0.65 0.94
N ALA A 309 -23.62 0.91 -0.25
CA ALA A 309 -24.74 0.14 -0.83
C ALA A 309 -24.42 -1.33 -1.05
N LEU A 310 -23.15 -1.68 -1.23
CA LEU A 310 -22.67 -3.06 -1.31
C LEU A 310 -22.41 -3.70 0.07
N ASP A 311 -22.61 -2.95 1.15
CA ASP A 311 -22.37 -3.41 2.52
C ASP A 311 -20.94 -3.97 2.71
N ILE A 312 -19.92 -3.21 2.26
CA ILE A 312 -18.51 -3.54 2.51
C ILE A 312 -18.21 -3.21 3.97
N LYS A 313 -17.88 -4.24 4.78
CA LYS A 313 -17.81 -4.11 6.25
C LYS A 313 -16.59 -3.33 6.75
N ASN A 314 -15.39 -3.65 6.23
CA ASN A 314 -14.14 -3.02 6.65
C ASN A 314 -13.74 -1.98 5.60
N LEU A 315 -14.40 -0.82 5.64
CA LEU A 315 -14.22 0.27 4.68
C LEU A 315 -13.54 1.47 5.35
N PHE A 316 -12.40 1.86 4.84
CA PHE A 316 -11.75 3.14 5.15
C PHE A 316 -12.05 4.14 4.04
N VAL A 317 -12.53 5.31 4.40
CA VAL A 317 -12.86 6.39 3.46
C VAL A 317 -12.00 7.60 3.76
N GLN A 318 -11.13 7.94 2.85
CA GLN A 318 -10.23 9.06 3.02
C GLN A 318 -10.98 10.39 2.93
N LYS A 319 -10.67 11.33 3.82
CA LYS A 319 -11.22 12.69 3.75
C LYS A 319 -10.64 13.42 2.55
N ARG A 320 -11.46 14.20 1.83
CA ARG A 320 -11.01 14.94 0.64
C ARG A 320 -9.94 16.00 0.92
N SER A 321 -9.82 16.47 2.16
CA SER A 321 -8.74 17.36 2.61
C SER A 321 -7.34 16.69 2.58
N SER A 322 -7.28 15.37 2.37
CA SER A 322 -6.02 14.63 2.24
C SER A 322 -5.42 14.67 0.81
N ALA A 323 -6.03 15.40 -0.13
CA ALA A 323 -5.50 15.59 -1.48
C ALA A 323 -4.56 16.80 -1.50
N GLY A 324 -3.35 16.67 -1.00
CA GLY A 324 -2.32 17.70 -0.98
C GLY A 324 -0.97 17.17 -1.47
N GLU A 325 -0.09 18.06 -1.93
CA GLU A 325 1.27 17.71 -2.34
C GLU A 325 2.15 17.28 -1.15
N GLU A 326 1.75 17.62 0.09
CA GLU A 326 2.41 17.24 1.33
C GLU A 326 2.51 15.73 1.57
N TYR A 327 1.72 14.93 0.87
CA TYR A 327 1.77 13.46 0.92
C TYR A 327 2.74 12.85 -0.11
N ILE A 328 3.33 13.67 -0.99
CA ILE A 328 4.35 13.24 -1.93
C ILE A 328 5.71 13.42 -1.24
N PRO A 329 6.50 12.35 -1.04
CA PRO A 329 7.81 12.48 -0.41
C PRO A 329 8.73 13.39 -1.23
N GLU A 330 9.43 14.31 -0.57
CA GLU A 330 10.52 15.05 -1.19
C GLU A 330 11.71 14.10 -1.41
N TRP A 331 12.24 14.13 -2.60
CA TRP A 331 13.36 13.29 -3.02
C TRP A 331 14.65 14.13 -3.06
N ASP A 332 15.27 14.31 -1.89
CA ASP A 332 16.60 14.91 -1.76
C ASP A 332 17.64 13.85 -2.14
N TYR A 333 18.35 14.07 -3.25
CA TYR A 333 19.38 13.16 -3.76
C TYR A 333 20.78 13.78 -3.64
#